data_7c22f80a8c0ed00600d537adf47b9f29
#
_entry.id   7c22f80a8c0ed00600d537adf47b9f29
#
_cell.length_a   1.000
_cell.length_b   1.000
_cell.length_c   1.000
_cell.angle_alpha   90.00
_cell.angle_beta   90.00
_cell.angle_gamma   90.00
#
_symmetry.space_group_name_H-M   'P 1'
#
loop_
_entity.id
_entity.type
_entity.pdbx_description
1 polymer ?
#
loop_
_entity_poly.entity_id
_entity_poly.type
_entity_poly.pdbx_seq_one_letter_code
_entity_poly.pdbx_strand_id
1 'polypeptide(L)' 'MIGLNCLEPNQTQPVHAHAGADKFYFVLSGAGRFSVGDEEKTVEAGSVVIAPAGIAHGVTNTGAERLSLLIGIAPGIK' A
#
# COMPACT_ATOMS: atom_id res chain seq x y z
N MET A 1 7.30 -4.80 11.67
CA MET A 1 6.38 -5.88 11.25
C MET A 1 6.35 -5.93 9.74
N ILE A 2 6.46 -7.12 9.19
CA ILE A 2 6.43 -7.35 7.75
C ILE A 2 5.36 -8.40 7.48
N GLY A 3 4.58 -8.20 6.43
CA GLY A 3 3.54 -9.14 6.08
C GLY A 3 3.22 -9.13 4.60
N LEU A 4 2.36 -10.05 4.20
CA LEU A 4 1.86 -10.15 2.84
C LEU A 4 0.37 -9.82 2.84
N ASN A 5 -0.04 -9.00 1.89
CA ASN A 5 -1.44 -8.71 1.64
C ASN A 5 -1.74 -9.03 0.19
N CYS A 6 -2.86 -9.68 -0.04
CA CYS A 6 -3.31 -9.98 -1.39
C CYS A 6 -4.71 -9.42 -1.57
N LEU A 7 -4.91 -8.68 -2.65
CA LEU A 7 -6.22 -8.15 -3.01
C LEU A 7 -6.65 -8.75 -4.33
N GLU A 8 -7.86 -9.29 -4.36
CA GLU A 8 -8.44 -9.76 -5.60
C GLU A 8 -8.91 -8.55 -6.42
N PRO A 9 -9.18 -8.72 -7.72
CA PRO A 9 -9.64 -7.59 -8.53
C PRO A 9 -10.83 -6.88 -7.88
N ASN A 10 -10.78 -5.57 -7.88
CA ASN A 10 -11.79 -4.66 -7.33
C ASN A 10 -11.83 -4.60 -5.80
N GLN A 11 -10.99 -5.36 -5.11
CA GLN A 11 -10.91 -5.21 -3.66
C GLN A 11 -10.16 -3.94 -3.31
N THR A 12 -10.59 -3.33 -2.22
CA THR A 12 -10.01 -2.08 -1.74
C THR A 12 -9.62 -2.24 -0.28
N GLN A 13 -8.42 -1.79 0.05
CA GLN A 13 -8.04 -1.57 1.43
C GLN A 13 -8.42 -0.11 1.72
N PRO A 14 -9.37 0.12 2.65
CA PRO A 14 -9.87 1.48 2.90
C PRO A 14 -8.76 2.43 3.33
N VAL A 15 -8.96 3.70 3.03
CA VAL A 15 -8.03 4.74 3.43
C VAL A 15 -7.99 4.84 4.95
N HIS A 16 -6.78 4.85 5.49
CA HIS A 16 -6.58 4.99 6.93
C HIS A 16 -5.20 5.59 7.16
N ALA A 17 -4.91 5.94 8.40
CA ALA A 17 -3.63 6.50 8.78
C ALA A 17 -3.14 5.84 10.05
N HIS A 18 -1.82 5.71 10.17
CA HIS A 18 -1.18 5.17 11.37
C HIS A 18 -0.36 6.26 12.03
N ALA A 19 -0.74 6.63 13.23
CA ALA A 19 0.05 7.59 13.99
C ALA A 19 1.32 6.91 14.49
N GLY A 20 2.46 7.56 14.29
CA GLY A 20 3.71 7.08 14.85
C GLY A 20 4.34 5.89 14.15
N ALA A 21 3.84 5.51 12.99
CA ALA A 21 4.40 4.40 12.24
C ALA A 21 4.40 4.70 10.74
N ASP A 22 5.50 4.41 10.09
CA ASP A 22 5.60 4.48 8.64
C ASP A 22 5.23 3.13 8.04
N LYS A 23 4.62 3.15 6.87
CA LYS A 23 4.25 1.93 6.16
C LYS A 23 4.81 1.99 4.76
N PHE A 24 5.30 0.86 4.27
CA PHE A 24 5.67 0.76 2.87
C PHE A 24 4.98 -0.43 2.25
N TYR A 25 4.82 -0.35 0.93
CA TYR A 25 4.31 -1.44 0.12
C TYR A 25 5.33 -1.73 -0.97
N PHE A 26 5.64 -3.00 -1.16
CA PHE A 26 6.40 -3.43 -2.32
C PHE A 26 5.47 -4.30 -3.17
N VAL A 27 5.24 -3.90 -4.41
CA VAL A 27 4.32 -4.63 -5.29
C VAL A 27 5.06 -5.85 -5.84
N LEU A 28 4.64 -7.04 -5.40
CA LEU A 28 5.24 -8.28 -5.84
C LEU A 28 4.67 -8.72 -7.19
N SER A 29 3.37 -8.58 -7.37
CA SER A 29 2.71 -8.95 -8.62
C SER A 29 1.41 -8.18 -8.76
N GLY A 30 0.97 -7.97 -9.98
CA GLY A 30 -0.25 -7.25 -10.28
C GLY A 30 -0.03 -5.75 -10.37
N ALA A 31 -1.13 -5.01 -10.36
CA ALA A 31 -1.11 -3.55 -10.41
C ALA A 31 -2.22 -3.02 -9.52
N GLY A 32 -2.02 -1.82 -8.97
CA GLY A 32 -3.03 -1.23 -8.12
C GLY A 32 -2.92 0.27 -8.08
N ARG A 33 -4.01 0.90 -7.66
CA ARG A 33 -4.03 2.35 -7.43
C ARG A 33 -3.82 2.60 -5.96
N PHE A 34 -2.78 3.35 -5.65
CA PHE A 34 -2.44 3.72 -4.29
C PHE A 34 -2.76 5.18 -4.06
N SER A 35 -3.29 5.50 -2.90
CA SER A 35 -3.46 6.88 -2.47
C SER A 35 -2.60 7.11 -1.24
N VAL A 36 -1.88 8.22 -1.23
CA VAL A 36 -1.06 8.65 -0.09
C VAL A 36 -1.29 10.15 0.02
N GLY A 37 -1.98 10.58 1.08
CA GLY A 37 -2.38 11.96 1.21
C GLY A 37 -3.25 12.38 0.03
N ASP A 38 -2.86 13.44 -0.65
CA ASP A 38 -3.60 13.96 -1.80
C ASP A 38 -3.17 13.32 -3.12
N GLU A 39 -2.20 12.45 -3.10
CA GLU A 39 -1.67 11.86 -4.32
C GLU A 39 -2.26 10.49 -4.58
N GLU A 40 -2.56 10.22 -5.84
CA GLU A 40 -2.97 8.90 -6.29
C GLU A 40 -2.09 8.49 -7.45
N LYS A 41 -1.72 7.21 -7.48
CA LYS A 41 -0.87 6.70 -8.54
C LYS A 41 -1.15 5.25 -8.76
N THR A 42 -1.19 4.83 -10.03
CA THR A 42 -1.26 3.42 -10.37
C THR A 42 0.16 2.91 -10.54
N VAL A 43 0.48 1.84 -9.84
CA VAL A 43 1.82 1.25 -9.87
C VAL A 43 1.70 -0.25 -10.10
N GLU A 44 2.79 -0.85 -10.54
CA GLU A 44 2.82 -2.26 -10.87
C GLU A 44 4.02 -2.95 -10.22
N ALA A 45 4.15 -4.24 -10.49
CA ALA A 45 5.19 -5.08 -9.87
C ALA A 45 6.56 -4.41 -9.95
N GLY A 46 7.28 -4.47 -8.84
CA GLY A 46 8.59 -3.85 -8.71
C GLY A 46 8.57 -2.45 -8.12
N SER A 47 7.38 -1.88 -7.91
CA SER A 47 7.26 -0.52 -7.35
C SER A 47 7.22 -0.55 -5.83
N VAL A 48 7.71 0.52 -5.23
CA VAL A 48 7.64 0.73 -3.79
C VAL A 48 6.82 1.98 -3.53
N VAL A 49 5.88 1.88 -2.60
CA VAL A 49 5.05 3.01 -2.18
C VAL A 49 5.28 3.25 -0.70
N ILE A 50 5.59 4.48 -0.34
CA ILE A 50 5.85 4.86 1.05
C ILE A 50 4.66 5.67 1.56
N ALA A 51 4.13 5.24 2.70
CA ALA A 51 3.05 5.95 3.40
C ALA A 51 3.60 6.42 4.74
N PRO A 52 4.03 7.68 4.84
CA PRO A 52 4.61 8.20 6.09
C PRO A 52 3.60 8.19 7.23
N ALA A 53 4.13 8.17 8.44
CA ALA A 53 3.33 8.21 9.66
C ALA A 53 2.35 9.39 9.61
N GLY A 54 1.11 9.14 10.01
CA GLY A 54 0.08 10.17 10.09
C GLY A 54 -0.55 10.55 8.77
N ILE A 55 -0.07 10.03 7.64
CA ILE A 55 -0.62 10.35 6.33
C ILE A 55 -1.60 9.26 5.93
N ALA A 56 -2.80 9.68 5.54
CA ALA A 56 -3.85 8.74 5.11
C ALA A 56 -3.43 8.04 3.83
N HIS A 57 -3.68 6.74 3.76
CA HIS A 57 -3.29 5.95 2.60
C HIS A 57 -4.26 4.79 2.38
N GLY A 58 -4.35 4.34 1.15
CA GLY A 58 -5.18 3.20 0.79
C GLY A 58 -4.74 2.63 -0.53
N VAL A 59 -5.31 1.48 -0.90
CA VAL A 59 -4.99 0.81 -2.15
C VAL A 59 -6.22 0.08 -2.67
N THR A 60 -6.38 0.11 -4.00
CA THR A 60 -7.43 -0.63 -4.69
C THR A 60 -6.77 -1.45 -5.80
N ASN A 61 -7.16 -2.71 -5.90
CA ASN A 61 -6.71 -3.51 -7.03
C ASN A 61 -7.54 -3.16 -8.26
N THR A 62 -6.93 -2.42 -9.17
CA THR A 62 -7.58 -1.99 -10.40
C THR A 62 -7.23 -2.88 -11.59
N GLY A 63 -6.45 -3.93 -11.37
CA GLY A 63 -6.06 -4.83 -12.43
C GLY A 63 -7.01 -6.01 -12.56
N ALA A 64 -6.68 -6.88 -13.51
CA ALA A 64 -7.47 -8.09 -13.78
C ALA A 64 -6.97 -9.29 -12.98
N GLU A 65 -5.81 -9.16 -12.32
CA GLU A 65 -5.18 -10.24 -11.57
C GLU A 65 -5.01 -9.84 -10.12
N ARG A 66 -4.70 -10.84 -9.30
CA ARG A 66 -4.44 -10.59 -7.88
C ARG A 66 -3.29 -9.61 -7.72
N LEU A 67 -3.46 -8.68 -6.80
CA LEU A 67 -2.41 -7.74 -6.40
C LEU A 67 -1.77 -8.29 -5.13
N SER A 68 -0.49 -8.62 -5.20
CA SER A 68 0.25 -9.16 -4.06
C SER A 68 1.25 -8.12 -3.58
N LEU A 69 1.17 -7.80 -2.29
CA LEU A 69 1.97 -6.74 -1.69
C LEU A 69 2.77 -7.29 -0.51
N LEU A 70 4.04 -6.97 -0.49
CA LEU A 70 4.85 -7.11 0.71
C LEU A 70 4.73 -5.78 1.44
N ILE A 71 4.27 -5.83 2.68
CA ILE A 71 4.10 -4.61 3.46
C ILE A 71 5.05 -4.62 4.64
N GLY A 72 5.47 -3.44 5.04
CA GLY A 72 6.25 -3.28 6.24
C GLY A 72 5.73 -2.09 7.02
N ILE A 73 5.65 -2.23 8.33
CA ILE A 73 5.28 -1.15 9.23
C ILE A 73 6.41 -1.01 10.24
N ALA A 74 7.00 0.17 10.26
CA ALA A 74 8.07 0.46 11.20
C ALA A 74 7.60 1.56 12.13
N PRO A 75 7.63 1.33 13.43
CA PRO A 75 7.36 2.41 14.37
C PRO A 75 8.32 3.54 14.08
N GLY A 76 7.85 4.75 14.28
CA GLY A 76 8.73 5.90 14.14
C GLY A 76 10.02 5.66 14.90
N ILE A 77 11.11 6.11 14.31
CA ILE A 77 12.41 5.93 14.93
C ILE A 77 12.46 6.73 16.21
N LYS A 78 12.89 6.09 17.27
CA LYS A 78 12.98 6.71 18.59
C LYS A 78 14.35 7.27 18.79
#